data_c0afae52be7fe920f01ec84a25026f14
#
_entry.id   c0afae52be7fe920f01ec84a25026f14
#
_cell.length_a   1.000
_cell.length_b   1.000
_cell.length_c   1.000
_cell.angle_alpha   90.00
_cell.angle_beta   90.00
_cell.angle_gamma   90.00
#
_symmetry.space_group_name_H-M   'P 1'
#
loop_
_entity.id
_entity.type
_entity.pdbx_description
1 polymer ?
#
loop_
_entity_poly.entity_id
_entity_poly.type
_entity_poly.pdbx_seq_one_letter_code
_entity_poly.pdbx_strand_id
1 'polypeptide(L)'
;PALAVTIGTLALYRGLALVVIGDQSISDFPKWATSAVTGSFGSTGIPYMAIPVILFVVLFWLLLHKTPYGRGLFALGYSKQAAEFVGIDTKRSRVIALTLSGLMAALAGIYWTLRYSAAKADNVEGLELVVIAAVVFGGVSVFGGRGSIWGSVCGVLTIGVLNYALRLNRIPEVILVLV
;
A
#
# COMPACT_ATOMS: atom_id res chain seq x y z
N PRO A 1 -16.25 -0.35 15.93
CA PRO A 1 -16.00 0.53 14.77
C PRO A 1 -14.62 0.22 14.18
N ALA A 2 -14.58 -0.22 12.92
CA ALA A 2 -13.33 -0.64 12.27
C ALA A 2 -12.27 0.48 12.26
N LEU A 3 -12.68 1.71 12.03
CA LEU A 3 -11.80 2.89 12.01
C LEU A 3 -11.08 3.11 13.35
N ALA A 4 -11.78 2.94 14.48
CA ALA A 4 -11.15 3.11 15.79
C ALA A 4 -10.06 2.06 16.04
N VAL A 5 -10.31 0.81 15.63
CA VAL A 5 -9.33 -0.28 15.76
C VAL A 5 -8.11 -0.03 14.86
N THR A 6 -8.31 0.41 13.62
CA THR A 6 -7.18 0.67 12.70
C THR A 6 -6.32 1.84 13.16
N ILE A 7 -6.92 2.93 13.65
CA ILE A 7 -6.17 4.07 14.20
C ILE A 7 -5.44 3.65 15.50
N GLY A 8 -6.10 2.87 16.36
CA GLY A 8 -5.47 2.36 17.59
C GLY A 8 -4.27 1.43 17.30
N THR A 9 -4.40 0.54 16.31
CA THR A 9 -3.28 -0.33 15.91
C THR A 9 -2.15 0.44 15.25
N LEU A 10 -2.43 1.48 14.47
CA LEU A 10 -1.42 2.37 13.91
C LEU A 10 -0.59 3.02 15.02
N ALA A 11 -1.26 3.63 16.02
CA ALA A 11 -0.60 4.24 17.17
C ALA A 11 0.22 3.23 17.99
N LEU A 12 -0.31 2.02 18.17
CA LEU A 12 0.38 0.95 18.87
C LEU A 12 1.65 0.51 18.14
N TYR A 13 1.59 0.24 16.83
CA TYR A 13 2.77 -0.17 16.06
C TYR A 13 3.81 0.95 15.99
N ARG A 14 3.39 2.21 15.89
CA ARG A 14 4.31 3.36 15.93
C ARG A 14 4.98 3.46 17.31
N GLY A 15 4.23 3.32 18.40
CA GLY A 15 4.77 3.29 19.75
C GLY A 15 5.77 2.14 19.96
N LEU A 16 5.46 0.93 19.46
CA LEU A 16 6.37 -0.19 19.49
C LEU A 16 7.65 0.07 18.70
N ALA A 17 7.53 0.65 17.51
CA ALA A 17 8.69 1.01 16.69
C ALA A 17 9.62 2.01 17.42
N LEU A 18 9.05 3.03 18.08
CA LEU A 18 9.81 3.98 18.90
C LEU A 18 10.49 3.31 20.10
N VAL A 19 9.83 2.34 20.75
CA VAL A 19 10.44 1.60 21.87
C VAL A 19 11.60 0.73 21.40
N VAL A 20 11.49 0.11 20.21
CA VAL A 20 12.51 -0.83 19.70
C VAL A 20 13.69 -0.10 19.06
N ILE A 21 13.44 0.92 18.24
CA ILE A 21 14.45 1.63 17.45
C ILE A 21 14.96 2.88 18.21
N GLY A 22 14.11 3.44 19.09
CA GLY A 22 14.37 4.74 19.71
C GLY A 22 14.21 5.89 18.69
N ASP A 23 14.83 7.01 18.99
CA ASP A 23 14.84 8.20 18.13
C ASP A 23 16.01 8.19 17.13
N GLN A 24 16.68 7.05 17.00
CA GLN A 24 17.86 6.91 16.13
C GLN A 24 17.47 6.33 14.76
N SER A 25 18.25 6.69 13.76
CA SER A 25 18.16 6.10 12.42
C SER A 25 19.17 4.95 12.32
N ILE A 26 18.67 3.74 12.12
CA ILE A 26 19.52 2.58 11.83
C ILE A 26 19.77 2.55 10.32
N SER A 27 21.04 2.68 9.91
CA SER A 27 21.45 2.76 8.51
C SER A 27 22.42 1.66 8.06
N ASP A 28 22.74 0.72 8.94
CA ASP A 28 23.69 -0.37 8.64
C ASP A 28 22.98 -1.58 8.04
N PHE A 29 22.69 -1.50 6.74
CA PHE A 29 22.08 -2.59 6.00
C PHE A 29 23.09 -3.32 5.11
N PRO A 30 22.95 -4.65 4.93
CA PRO A 30 23.80 -5.43 4.04
C PRO A 30 23.72 -4.89 2.61
N LYS A 31 24.89 -4.67 1.97
CA LYS A 31 24.98 -4.12 0.60
C LYS A 31 24.20 -4.93 -0.44
N TRP A 32 24.12 -6.26 -0.27
CA TRP A 32 23.35 -7.11 -1.17
C TRP A 32 21.85 -6.79 -1.12
N ALA A 33 21.30 -6.46 0.05
CA ALA A 33 19.87 -6.16 0.20
C ALA A 33 19.53 -4.78 -0.37
N THR A 34 20.38 -3.77 -0.11
CA THR A 34 20.20 -2.42 -0.67
C THR A 34 20.38 -2.42 -2.18
N SER A 35 21.38 -3.15 -2.72
CA SER A 35 21.58 -3.25 -4.16
C SER A 35 20.45 -3.99 -4.89
N ALA A 36 19.82 -4.99 -4.25
CA ALA A 36 18.66 -5.67 -4.81
C ALA A 36 17.45 -4.73 -4.99
N VAL A 37 17.31 -3.73 -4.12
CA VAL A 37 16.20 -2.77 -4.16
C VAL A 37 16.51 -1.55 -5.02
N THR A 38 17.75 -1.04 -4.97
CA THR A 38 18.16 0.18 -5.68
C THR A 38 18.75 -0.09 -7.06
N GLY A 39 19.08 -1.35 -7.36
CA GLY A 39 19.69 -1.74 -8.63
C GLY A 39 18.73 -1.61 -9.82
N SER A 40 19.31 -1.45 -11.00
CA SER A 40 18.61 -1.38 -12.29
C SER A 40 19.19 -2.35 -13.31
N PHE A 41 18.38 -2.75 -14.30
CA PHE A 41 18.81 -3.62 -15.39
C PHE A 41 19.69 -2.82 -16.38
N GLY A 42 21.01 -2.97 -16.26
CA GLY A 42 21.99 -2.45 -17.21
C GLY A 42 21.72 -1.00 -17.66
N SER A 43 21.70 -0.79 -18.96
CA SER A 43 21.49 0.53 -19.58
C SER A 43 20.03 0.96 -19.69
N THR A 44 19.07 0.11 -19.35
CA THR A 44 17.63 0.35 -19.57
C THR A 44 17.01 1.23 -18.49
N GLY A 45 17.69 1.43 -17.36
CA GLY A 45 17.19 2.27 -16.24
C GLY A 45 15.99 1.70 -15.49
N ILE A 46 15.52 0.48 -15.84
CA ILE A 46 14.37 -0.15 -15.18
C ILE A 46 14.83 -0.72 -13.83
N PRO A 47 14.24 -0.30 -12.69
CA PRO A 47 14.62 -0.82 -11.39
C PRO A 47 14.22 -2.30 -11.26
N TYR A 48 15.04 -3.11 -10.60
CA TYR A 48 14.71 -4.53 -10.35
C TYR A 48 13.36 -4.70 -9.65
N MET A 49 12.95 -3.74 -8.85
CA MET A 49 11.67 -3.75 -8.13
C MET A 49 10.44 -3.57 -9.03
N ALA A 50 10.61 -3.19 -10.29
CA ALA A 50 9.48 -3.14 -11.24
C ALA A 50 8.88 -4.55 -11.48
N ILE A 51 9.72 -5.60 -11.48
CA ILE A 51 9.26 -6.99 -11.70
C ILE A 51 8.33 -7.45 -10.59
N PRO A 52 8.71 -7.44 -9.30
CA PRO A 52 7.80 -7.87 -8.23
C PRO A 52 6.54 -6.98 -8.13
N VAL A 53 6.63 -5.69 -8.40
CA VAL A 53 5.45 -4.82 -8.42
C VAL A 53 4.46 -5.24 -9.50
N ILE A 54 4.92 -5.45 -10.74
CA ILE A 54 4.08 -5.93 -11.85
C ILE A 54 3.50 -7.30 -11.51
N LEU A 55 4.31 -8.21 -10.96
CA LEU A 55 3.87 -9.54 -10.54
C LEU A 55 2.73 -9.46 -9.52
N PHE A 56 2.86 -8.61 -8.49
CA PHE A 56 1.79 -8.41 -7.49
C PHE A 56 0.54 -7.79 -8.09
N VAL A 57 0.67 -6.80 -8.98
CA VAL A 57 -0.48 -6.21 -9.70
C VAL A 57 -1.25 -7.29 -10.47
N VAL A 58 -0.55 -8.13 -11.23
CA VAL A 58 -1.16 -9.22 -11.99
C VAL A 58 -1.77 -10.26 -11.07
N LEU A 59 -1.08 -10.65 -9.99
CA LEU A 59 -1.56 -11.61 -9.00
C LEU A 59 -2.87 -11.14 -8.36
N PHE A 60 -2.91 -9.90 -7.88
CA PHE A 60 -4.11 -9.33 -7.25
C PHE A 60 -5.23 -9.09 -8.27
N TRP A 61 -4.89 -8.75 -9.50
CA TRP A 61 -5.88 -8.65 -10.57
C TRP A 61 -6.54 -10.00 -10.84
N LEU A 62 -5.74 -11.08 -10.96
CA LEU A 62 -6.25 -12.44 -11.12
C LEU A 62 -7.10 -12.85 -9.91
N LEU A 63 -6.59 -12.63 -8.70
CA LEU A 63 -7.29 -12.98 -7.47
C LEU A 63 -8.64 -12.25 -7.36
N LEU A 64 -8.68 -10.96 -7.67
CA LEU A 64 -9.87 -10.15 -7.48
C LEU A 64 -10.92 -10.37 -8.60
N HIS A 65 -10.48 -10.49 -9.87
CA HIS A 65 -11.40 -10.53 -11.01
C HIS A 65 -11.66 -11.94 -11.54
N LYS A 66 -10.75 -12.90 -11.32
CA LYS A 66 -10.86 -14.26 -11.88
C LYS A 66 -11.24 -15.32 -10.86
N THR A 67 -11.14 -15.05 -9.55
CA THR A 67 -11.47 -16.06 -8.53
C THR A 67 -12.87 -15.88 -7.93
N PRO A 68 -13.48 -16.95 -7.42
CA PRO A 68 -14.73 -16.86 -6.64
C PRO A 68 -14.58 -15.99 -5.40
N TYR A 69 -13.40 -15.99 -4.78
CA TYR A 69 -13.08 -15.17 -3.62
C TYR A 69 -13.23 -13.68 -3.91
N GLY A 70 -12.64 -13.20 -5.02
CA GLY A 70 -12.74 -11.80 -5.42
C GLY A 70 -14.18 -11.37 -5.68
N ARG A 71 -14.97 -12.20 -6.37
CA ARG A 71 -16.42 -11.96 -6.57
C ARG A 71 -17.17 -11.87 -5.24
N GLY A 72 -16.82 -12.74 -4.29
CA GLY A 72 -17.36 -12.70 -2.93
C GLY A 72 -17.02 -11.40 -2.19
N LEU A 73 -15.81 -10.86 -2.35
CA LEU A 73 -15.39 -9.58 -1.76
C LEU A 73 -16.21 -8.40 -2.31
N PHE A 74 -16.47 -8.37 -3.63
CA PHE A 74 -17.34 -7.34 -4.22
C PHE A 74 -18.76 -7.44 -3.70
N ALA A 75 -19.35 -8.66 -3.63
CA ALA A 75 -20.67 -8.90 -3.09
C ALA A 75 -20.78 -8.46 -1.62
N LEU A 76 -19.75 -8.78 -0.81
CA LEU A 76 -19.66 -8.36 0.59
C LEU A 76 -19.59 -6.83 0.72
N GLY A 77 -18.91 -6.16 -0.21
CA GLY A 77 -18.81 -4.70 -0.25
C GLY A 77 -20.11 -4.01 -0.63
N TYR A 78 -20.97 -4.65 -1.44
CA TYR A 78 -22.30 -4.13 -1.78
C TYR A 78 -23.30 -4.28 -0.63
N SER A 79 -23.41 -5.48 -0.07
CA SER A 79 -24.30 -5.77 1.05
C SER A 79 -23.84 -6.99 1.81
N LYS A 80 -23.49 -6.77 3.07
CA LYS A 80 -23.09 -7.86 3.96
C LYS A 80 -24.21 -8.89 4.13
N GLN A 81 -25.45 -8.42 4.31
CA GLN A 81 -26.62 -9.29 4.50
C GLN A 81 -26.87 -10.15 3.26
N ALA A 82 -26.87 -9.54 2.07
CA ALA A 82 -27.05 -10.28 0.83
C ALA A 82 -25.95 -11.32 0.59
N ALA A 83 -24.69 -11.00 0.91
CA ALA A 83 -23.57 -11.92 0.81
C ALA A 83 -23.73 -13.13 1.76
N GLU A 84 -24.20 -12.91 2.98
CA GLU A 84 -24.48 -13.98 3.95
C GLU A 84 -25.63 -14.88 3.48
N PHE A 85 -26.68 -14.33 2.89
CA PHE A 85 -27.79 -15.12 2.34
C PHE A 85 -27.37 -16.06 1.20
N VAL A 86 -26.36 -15.66 0.40
CA VAL A 86 -25.81 -16.49 -0.69
C VAL A 86 -24.74 -17.48 -0.17
N GLY A 87 -24.53 -17.54 1.14
CA GLY A 87 -23.60 -18.49 1.76
C GLY A 87 -22.15 -18.07 1.75
N ILE A 88 -21.83 -16.78 1.53
CA ILE A 88 -20.47 -16.27 1.61
C ILE A 88 -20.08 -16.11 3.08
N ASP A 89 -19.00 -16.78 3.51
CA ASP A 89 -18.44 -16.58 4.84
C ASP A 89 -17.77 -15.21 4.94
N THR A 90 -18.53 -14.23 5.44
CA THR A 90 -18.11 -12.84 5.52
C THR A 90 -16.97 -12.62 6.51
N LYS A 91 -16.91 -13.42 7.59
CA LYS A 91 -15.84 -13.33 8.60
C LYS A 91 -14.52 -13.81 8.01
N ARG A 92 -14.52 -14.98 7.40
CA ARG A 92 -13.32 -15.58 6.79
C ARG A 92 -12.80 -14.71 5.64
N SER A 93 -13.69 -14.22 4.77
CA SER A 93 -13.32 -13.33 3.67
C SER A 93 -12.65 -12.05 4.16
N ARG A 94 -13.15 -11.45 5.24
CA ARG A 94 -12.56 -10.25 5.85
C ARG A 94 -11.20 -10.53 6.47
N VAL A 95 -11.04 -11.63 7.20
CA VAL A 95 -9.75 -12.00 7.81
C VAL A 95 -8.68 -12.20 6.74
N ILE A 96 -8.99 -12.92 5.66
CA ILE A 96 -8.06 -13.14 4.55
C ILE A 96 -7.68 -11.80 3.91
N ALA A 97 -8.63 -10.91 3.64
CA ALA A 97 -8.36 -9.61 3.04
C ALA A 97 -7.46 -8.75 3.91
N LEU A 98 -7.71 -8.70 5.23
CA LEU A 98 -6.87 -7.96 6.18
C LEU A 98 -5.47 -8.57 6.32
N THR A 99 -5.35 -9.89 6.33
CA THR A 99 -4.06 -10.59 6.36
C THR A 99 -3.23 -10.28 5.10
N LEU A 100 -3.85 -10.33 3.92
CA LEU A 100 -3.18 -9.95 2.67
C LEU A 100 -2.75 -8.49 2.66
N SER A 101 -3.60 -7.59 3.14
CA SER A 101 -3.28 -6.17 3.28
C SER A 101 -2.09 -5.95 4.23
N GLY A 102 -2.09 -6.59 5.39
CA GLY A 102 -0.98 -6.51 6.35
C GLY A 102 0.34 -7.06 5.79
N LEU A 103 0.27 -8.17 5.04
CA LEU A 103 1.45 -8.74 4.38
C LEU A 103 2.03 -7.78 3.34
N MET A 104 1.18 -7.17 2.51
CA MET A 104 1.63 -6.18 1.53
C MET A 104 2.20 -4.92 2.19
N ALA A 105 1.60 -4.46 3.30
CA ALA A 105 2.13 -3.34 4.07
C ALA A 105 3.52 -3.66 4.65
N ALA A 106 3.74 -4.86 5.16
CA ALA A 106 5.04 -5.30 5.67
C ALA A 106 6.10 -5.33 4.55
N LEU A 107 5.77 -5.87 3.37
CA LEU A 107 6.67 -5.88 2.22
C LEU A 107 7.00 -4.45 1.74
N ALA A 108 6.02 -3.55 1.72
CA ALA A 108 6.22 -2.15 1.39
C ALA A 108 7.13 -1.45 2.41
N GLY A 109 6.98 -1.75 3.70
CA GLY A 109 7.85 -1.22 4.77
C GLY A 109 9.30 -1.69 4.61
N ILE A 110 9.53 -2.97 4.33
CA ILE A 110 10.87 -3.52 4.05
C ILE A 110 11.47 -2.82 2.82
N TYR A 111 10.70 -2.72 1.73
CA TYR A 111 11.14 -2.00 0.53
C TYR A 111 11.55 -0.56 0.82
N TRP A 112 10.73 0.17 1.58
CA TRP A 112 11.00 1.56 1.94
C TRP A 112 12.29 1.72 2.74
N THR A 113 12.46 0.89 3.77
CA THR A 113 13.65 0.88 4.62
C THR A 113 14.92 0.60 3.82
N LEU A 114 14.92 -0.40 2.94
CA LEU A 114 16.06 -0.73 2.09
C LEU A 114 16.33 0.33 1.02
N ARG A 115 15.28 0.94 0.47
CA ARG A 115 15.38 1.99 -0.56
C ARG A 115 16.08 3.24 -0.05
N TYR A 116 15.77 3.65 1.18
CA TYR A 116 16.36 4.83 1.80
C TYR A 116 17.57 4.50 2.69
N SER A 117 17.88 3.21 2.85
CA SER A 117 18.95 2.73 3.73
C SER A 117 18.85 3.33 5.14
N ALA A 118 17.63 3.53 5.62
CA ALA A 118 17.36 4.13 6.91
C ALA A 118 16.06 3.56 7.51
N ALA A 119 16.15 2.96 8.68
CA ALA A 119 14.99 2.56 9.48
C ALA A 119 14.74 3.60 10.57
N LYS A 120 13.61 4.29 10.48
CA LYS A 120 13.11 5.23 11.48
C LYS A 120 11.65 4.95 11.75
N ALA A 121 11.18 5.24 12.95
CA ALA A 121 9.79 5.04 13.34
C ALA A 121 8.80 5.98 12.61
N ASP A 122 9.27 7.12 12.11
CA ASP A 122 8.50 8.18 11.44
C ASP A 122 8.64 8.20 9.89
N ASN A 123 9.41 7.28 9.33
CA ASN A 123 9.82 7.29 7.91
C ASN A 123 8.65 7.33 6.90
N VAL A 124 7.46 6.87 7.27
CA VAL A 124 6.31 6.63 6.37
C VAL A 124 5.09 7.40 6.83
N GLU A 125 5.28 8.40 7.70
CA GLU A 125 4.18 9.19 8.26
C GLU A 125 3.46 9.97 7.16
N GLY A 126 2.12 9.86 7.14
CA GLY A 126 1.27 10.52 6.15
C GLY A 126 1.12 9.79 4.81
N LEU A 127 1.95 8.77 4.51
CA LEU A 127 1.80 7.99 3.28
C LEU A 127 0.46 7.24 3.21
N GLU A 128 -0.12 6.87 4.36
CA GLU A 128 -1.43 6.24 4.43
C GLU A 128 -2.51 7.10 3.77
N LEU A 129 -2.49 8.41 3.99
CA LEU A 129 -3.46 9.34 3.39
C LEU A 129 -3.25 9.47 1.88
N VAL A 130 -1.99 9.56 1.44
CA VAL A 130 -1.64 9.62 0.01
C VAL A 130 -2.08 8.36 -0.72
N VAL A 131 -1.87 7.19 -0.12
CA VAL A 131 -2.30 5.90 -0.70
C VAL A 131 -3.82 5.81 -0.79
N ILE A 132 -4.54 6.23 0.26
CA ILE A 132 -6.01 6.26 0.24
C ILE A 132 -6.50 7.21 -0.86
N ALA A 133 -5.96 8.42 -0.93
CA ALA A 133 -6.30 9.39 -1.97
C ALA A 133 -6.05 8.83 -3.38
N ALA A 134 -4.89 8.19 -3.61
CA ALA A 134 -4.53 7.58 -4.88
C ALA A 134 -5.53 6.50 -5.31
N VAL A 135 -5.93 5.63 -4.38
CA VAL A 135 -6.85 4.52 -4.66
C VAL A 135 -8.27 5.04 -4.92
N VAL A 136 -8.72 6.04 -4.16
CA VAL A 136 -10.03 6.70 -4.36
C VAL A 136 -10.06 7.45 -5.68
N PHE A 137 -9.00 8.19 -6.01
CA PHE A 137 -8.84 8.84 -7.31
C PHE A 137 -8.84 7.83 -8.45
N GLY A 138 -8.29 6.64 -8.24
CA GLY A 138 -8.36 5.50 -9.15
C GLY A 138 -9.75 4.86 -9.29
N GLY A 139 -10.79 5.41 -8.64
CA GLY A 139 -12.18 4.97 -8.77
C GLY A 139 -12.59 3.81 -7.87
N VAL A 140 -11.83 3.53 -6.81
CA VAL A 140 -12.24 2.56 -5.78
C VAL A 140 -13.20 3.24 -4.80
N SER A 141 -14.37 2.62 -4.60
CA SER A 141 -15.39 3.14 -3.69
C SER A 141 -14.98 2.97 -2.22
N VAL A 142 -14.99 4.05 -1.46
CA VAL A 142 -14.77 4.03 -0.01
C VAL A 142 -15.86 3.22 0.72
N PHE A 143 -17.07 3.19 0.17
CA PHE A 143 -18.20 2.44 0.74
C PHE A 143 -18.17 0.95 0.39
N GLY A 144 -17.21 0.53 -0.47
CA GLY A 144 -17.05 -0.85 -0.90
C GLY A 144 -17.84 -1.22 -2.16
N GLY A 145 -17.71 -2.48 -2.56
CA GLY A 145 -18.45 -3.09 -3.67
C GLY A 145 -17.99 -2.70 -5.08
N ARG A 146 -17.26 -1.61 -5.27
CA ARG A 146 -16.82 -1.11 -6.58
C ARG A 146 -15.35 -0.72 -6.55
N GLY A 147 -14.65 -1.07 -7.61
CA GLY A 147 -13.23 -0.72 -7.81
C GLY A 147 -12.56 -1.64 -8.81
N SER A 148 -11.42 -1.22 -9.34
CA SER A 148 -10.59 -2.04 -10.20
C SER A 148 -9.12 -1.86 -9.87
N ILE A 149 -8.33 -2.93 -10.04
CA ILE A 149 -6.87 -2.87 -9.85
C ILE A 149 -6.24 -1.89 -10.83
N TRP A 150 -6.67 -1.89 -12.08
CA TRP A 150 -6.15 -0.97 -13.10
C TRP A 150 -6.43 0.49 -12.75
N GLY A 151 -7.64 0.78 -12.24
CA GLY A 151 -7.96 2.11 -11.74
C GLY A 151 -7.03 2.54 -10.62
N SER A 152 -6.80 1.66 -9.63
CA SER A 152 -5.87 1.93 -8.53
C SER A 152 -4.43 2.17 -9.03
N VAL A 153 -3.94 1.38 -9.98
CA VAL A 153 -2.62 1.57 -10.59
C VAL A 153 -2.53 2.93 -11.29
N CYS A 154 -3.53 3.29 -12.09
CA CYS A 154 -3.57 4.60 -12.74
C CYS A 154 -3.62 5.75 -11.72
N GLY A 155 -4.39 5.61 -10.63
CA GLY A 155 -4.46 6.59 -9.56
C GLY A 155 -3.11 6.80 -8.87
N VAL A 156 -2.44 5.72 -8.50
CA VAL A 156 -1.09 5.79 -7.92
C VAL A 156 -0.08 6.41 -8.86
N LEU A 157 -0.09 6.05 -10.15
CA LEU A 157 0.80 6.64 -11.15
C LEU A 157 0.52 8.14 -11.33
N THR A 158 -0.74 8.54 -11.38
CA THR A 158 -1.12 9.95 -11.53
C THR A 158 -0.63 10.79 -10.35
N ILE A 159 -0.89 10.35 -9.11
CA ILE A 159 -0.41 11.06 -7.92
C ILE A 159 1.12 11.03 -7.84
N GLY A 160 1.76 9.92 -8.20
CA GLY A 160 3.21 9.81 -8.23
C GLY A 160 3.85 10.79 -9.22
N VAL A 161 3.32 10.88 -10.45
CA VAL A 161 3.80 11.83 -11.47
C VAL A 161 3.53 13.27 -11.04
N LEU A 162 2.36 13.55 -10.45
CA LEU A 162 2.02 14.88 -9.96
C LEU A 162 3.01 15.32 -8.86
N ASN A 163 3.25 14.48 -7.86
CA ASN A 163 4.22 14.75 -6.80
C ASN A 163 5.64 14.98 -7.36
N TYR A 164 6.04 14.18 -8.34
CA TYR A 164 7.35 14.33 -8.98
C TYR A 164 7.44 15.65 -9.75
N ALA A 165 6.42 16.02 -10.51
CA ALA A 165 6.35 17.26 -11.26
C ALA A 165 6.39 18.51 -10.34
N LEU A 166 5.68 18.46 -9.21
CA LEU A 166 5.68 19.52 -8.21
C LEU A 166 7.06 19.70 -7.57
N ARG A 167 7.75 18.59 -7.25
CA ARG A 167 9.14 18.64 -6.74
C ARG A 167 10.13 19.24 -7.74
N LEU A 168 9.99 18.94 -9.04
CA LEU A 168 10.83 19.52 -10.08
C LEU A 168 10.65 21.05 -10.19
N ASN A 169 9.45 21.55 -9.97
CA ASN A 169 9.16 22.99 -9.98
C ASN A 169 9.56 23.71 -8.67
N ARG A 170 10.30 23.06 -7.78
CA ARG A 170 10.75 23.60 -6.48
C ARG A 170 9.62 24.18 -5.62
N ILE A 171 8.42 23.65 -5.74
CA ILE A 171 7.30 24.07 -4.89
C ILE A 171 7.57 23.57 -3.47
N PRO A 172 7.44 24.43 -2.45
CA PRO A 172 7.69 24.06 -1.05
C PRO A 172 6.85 22.87 -0.62
N GLU A 173 7.43 21.96 0.18
CA GLU A 173 6.77 20.73 0.65
C GLU A 173 5.43 21.00 1.38
N VAL A 174 5.28 22.18 1.96
CA VAL A 174 4.03 22.61 2.62
C VAL A 174 2.84 22.65 1.67
N ILE A 175 3.04 22.92 0.39
CA ILE A 175 1.98 22.93 -0.63
C ILE A 175 1.71 21.50 -1.12
N LEU A 176 2.71 20.62 -1.10
CA LEU A 176 2.58 19.21 -1.47
C LEU A 176 1.65 18.43 -0.54
N VAL A 177 1.52 18.85 0.71
CA VAL A 177 0.62 18.23 1.71
C VAL A 177 -0.84 18.65 1.52
N LEU A 178 -1.08 19.76 0.80
CA LEU A 178 -2.43 20.29 0.55
C LEU A 178 -3.08 19.75 -0.74
N VAL A 179 -2.34 19.02 -1.57
CA VAL A 179 -2.80 18.41 -2.83
C VAL A 179 -2.90 16.90 -2.68
#